data_3ca74ad5a5e80f4edfbb57a3eb97584c
#
_entry.id   3ca74ad5a5e80f4edfbb57a3eb97584c
#
_cell.length_a   1.000
_cell.length_b   1.000
_cell.length_c   1.000
_cell.angle_alpha   90.00
_cell.angle_beta   90.00
_cell.angle_gamma   90.00
#
_symmetry.space_group_name_H-M   'P 1'
#
loop_
_entity.id
_entity.type
_entity.pdbx_description
1 polymer ?
#
loop_
_entity_poly.entity_id
_entity_poly.type
_entity_poly.pdbx_seq_one_letter_code
_entity_poly.pdbx_strand_id
1 'polypeptide(L)'
;MVTDEHMAASLRTSNAEYRELEESHHRLDAELQELLKHHVLTPQEEILKKHIQKEKLGKKDRMAAIIREHRAALEQTGTLG
;
A
#
# COMPACT_ATOMS: atom_id res chain seq x y z
N MET A 1 1.67 9.13 -21.49
CA MET A 1 2.36 9.13 -20.17
C MET A 1 1.69 8.11 -19.24
N VAL A 2 2.48 7.26 -18.61
CA VAL A 2 1.96 6.25 -17.70
C VAL A 2 1.78 6.86 -16.30
N THR A 3 0.58 6.82 -15.77
CA THR A 3 0.28 7.34 -14.43
C THR A 3 0.53 6.29 -13.36
N ASP A 4 0.60 6.72 -12.10
CA ASP A 4 0.72 5.79 -10.97
C ASP A 4 -0.46 4.83 -10.89
N GLU A 5 -1.66 5.29 -11.26
CA GLU A 5 -2.84 4.43 -11.31
C GLU A 5 -2.71 3.33 -12.36
N HIS A 6 -2.17 3.65 -13.54
CA HIS A 6 -1.92 2.66 -14.58
C HIS A 6 -0.88 1.64 -14.12
N MET A 7 0.16 2.10 -13.44
CA MET A 7 1.18 1.21 -12.89
C MET A 7 0.61 0.30 -11.83
N ALA A 8 -0.21 0.83 -10.94
CA ALA A 8 -0.86 0.04 -9.90
C ALA A 8 -1.75 -1.04 -10.52
N ALA A 9 -2.56 -0.67 -11.53
CA ALA A 9 -3.44 -1.62 -12.21
C ALA A 9 -2.63 -2.74 -12.89
N SER A 10 -1.53 -2.39 -13.53
CA SER A 10 -0.63 -3.35 -14.17
C SER A 10 -0.01 -4.29 -13.13
N LEU A 11 0.45 -3.74 -12.00
CA LEU A 11 1.09 -4.51 -10.94
C LEU A 11 0.13 -5.46 -10.23
N ARG A 12 -1.15 -5.10 -10.12
CA ARG A 12 -2.16 -5.99 -9.52
C ARG A 12 -2.25 -7.32 -10.28
N THR A 13 -2.07 -7.29 -11.58
CA THR A 13 -2.16 -8.50 -12.40
C THR A 13 -0.82 -9.20 -12.57
N SER A 14 0.30 -8.48 -12.51
CA SER A 14 1.62 -9.01 -12.84
C SER A 14 2.53 -9.24 -11.64
N ASN A 15 2.21 -8.69 -10.48
CA ASN A 15 3.07 -8.77 -9.30
C ASN A 15 2.26 -9.23 -8.08
N ALA A 16 2.51 -10.49 -7.67
CA ALA A 16 1.79 -11.07 -6.53
C ALA A 16 2.09 -10.34 -5.23
N GLU A 17 3.33 -9.90 -5.03
CA GLU A 17 3.70 -9.15 -3.83
C GLU A 17 2.92 -7.84 -3.74
N TYR A 18 2.81 -7.11 -4.85
CA TYR A 18 2.06 -5.85 -4.88
C TYR A 18 0.59 -6.08 -4.54
N ARG A 19 -0.02 -7.11 -5.14
CA ARG A 19 -1.42 -7.45 -4.89
C ARG A 19 -1.66 -7.79 -3.42
N GLU A 20 -0.78 -8.58 -2.81
CA GLU A 20 -0.89 -8.94 -1.40
C GLU A 20 -0.73 -7.73 -0.49
N LEU A 21 0.20 -6.84 -0.82
CA LEU A 21 0.39 -5.60 -0.06
C LEU A 21 -0.85 -4.71 -0.14
N GLU A 22 -1.43 -4.58 -1.32
CA GLU A 22 -2.63 -3.78 -1.50
C GLU A 22 -3.80 -4.34 -0.71
N GLU A 23 -4.03 -5.65 -0.77
CA GLU A 23 -5.08 -6.32 -0.01
C GLU A 23 -4.88 -6.15 1.50
N SER A 24 -3.64 -6.32 1.97
CA SER A 24 -3.31 -6.13 3.39
C SER A 24 -3.52 -4.69 3.82
N HIS A 25 -3.14 -3.74 2.98
CA HIS A 25 -3.32 -2.31 3.25
C HIS A 25 -4.81 -1.97 3.39
N HIS A 26 -5.64 -2.49 2.49
CA HIS A 26 -7.09 -2.28 2.55
C HIS A 26 -7.70 -2.89 3.81
N ARG A 27 -7.23 -4.07 4.21
CA ARG A 27 -7.70 -4.75 5.40
C ARG A 27 -7.36 -3.95 6.67
N LEU A 28 -6.13 -3.48 6.75
CA LEU A 28 -5.68 -2.65 7.87
C LEU A 28 -6.46 -1.34 7.93
N ASP A 29 -6.74 -0.75 6.78
CA ASP A 29 -7.54 0.48 6.72
C ASP A 29 -8.96 0.24 7.24
N ALA A 30 -9.57 -0.88 6.87
CA ALA A 30 -10.90 -1.25 7.36
C ALA A 30 -10.90 -1.46 8.88
N GLU A 31 -9.88 -2.13 9.41
CA GLU A 31 -9.73 -2.33 10.84
C GLU A 31 -9.59 -1.01 11.58
N LEU A 32 -8.79 -0.09 11.02
CA LEU A 32 -8.61 1.22 11.60
C LEU A 32 -9.92 2.02 11.60
N GLN A 33 -10.67 1.96 10.50
CA GLN A 33 -11.96 2.63 10.39
C GLN A 33 -12.93 2.14 11.46
N GLU A 34 -12.99 0.83 11.68
CA GLU A 34 -13.84 0.25 12.73
C GLU A 34 -13.44 0.74 14.12
N LEU A 35 -12.13 0.78 14.37
CA LEU A 35 -11.60 1.25 15.66
C LEU A 35 -11.94 2.72 15.89
N LEU A 36 -11.83 3.55 14.86
CA LEU A 36 -12.08 4.98 14.95
C LEU A 36 -13.56 5.33 15.11
N LYS A 37 -14.48 4.38 14.96
CA LYS A 37 -15.90 4.59 15.26
C LYS A 37 -16.17 4.73 16.76
N HIS A 38 -15.25 4.26 17.59
CA HIS A 38 -15.38 4.40 19.03
C HIS A 38 -15.08 5.84 19.42
N HIS A 39 -15.93 6.45 20.24
CA HIS A 39 -15.74 7.85 20.68
C HIS A 39 -14.55 8.00 21.61
N VAL A 40 -14.34 7.02 22.48
CA VAL A 40 -13.22 6.99 23.41
C VAL A 40 -12.53 5.64 23.28
N LEU A 41 -11.23 5.69 23.02
CA LEU A 41 -10.43 4.47 22.90
C LEU A 41 -9.86 4.07 24.26
N THR A 42 -9.89 2.77 24.57
CA THR A 42 -9.20 2.23 25.73
C THR A 42 -7.69 2.30 25.48
N PRO A 43 -6.86 2.17 26.54
CA PRO A 43 -5.41 2.15 26.36
C PRO A 43 -4.94 1.07 25.37
N GLN A 44 -5.56 -0.11 25.42
CA GLN A 44 -5.22 -1.19 24.49
C GLN A 44 -5.60 -0.82 23.04
N GLU A 45 -6.73 -0.16 22.89
CA GLU A 45 -7.18 0.29 21.54
C GLU A 45 -6.27 1.38 21.00
N GLU A 46 -5.75 2.26 21.86
CA GLU A 46 -4.77 3.29 21.43
C GLU A 46 -3.49 2.63 20.92
N ILE A 47 -3.03 1.59 21.61
CA ILE A 47 -1.85 0.83 21.17
C ILE A 47 -2.12 0.15 19.84
N LEU A 48 -3.28 -0.47 19.71
CA LEU A 48 -3.69 -1.13 18.47
C LEU A 48 -3.75 -0.14 17.31
N LYS A 49 -4.32 1.03 17.55
CA LYS A 49 -4.41 2.10 16.55
C LYS A 49 -3.03 2.48 16.02
N LYS A 50 -2.07 2.70 16.91
CA LYS A 50 -0.71 3.06 16.54
C LYS A 50 -0.04 1.94 15.75
N HIS A 51 -0.27 0.70 16.17
CA HIS A 51 0.28 -0.47 15.49
C HIS A 51 -0.26 -0.59 14.06
N ILE A 52 -1.56 -0.43 13.88
CA ILE A 52 -2.21 -0.48 12.56
C ILE A 52 -1.67 0.63 11.66
N GLN A 53 -1.56 1.85 12.19
CA GLN A 53 -1.05 2.98 11.43
C GLN A 53 0.38 2.75 10.96
N LYS A 54 1.21 2.18 11.82
CA LYS A 54 2.61 1.87 11.49
C LYS A 54 2.68 0.79 10.40
N GLU A 55 1.88 -0.26 10.51
CA GLU A 55 1.83 -1.32 9.51
C GLU A 55 1.34 -0.80 8.16
N LYS A 56 0.30 0.03 8.16
CA LYS A 56 -0.21 0.64 6.93
C LYS A 56 0.89 1.44 6.23
N LEU A 57 1.63 2.25 7.00
CA LEU A 57 2.70 3.08 6.45
C LEU A 57 3.79 2.21 5.83
N GLY A 58 4.21 1.15 6.53
CA GLY A 58 5.22 0.23 6.01
C GLY A 58 4.80 -0.42 4.69
N LYS A 59 3.55 -0.87 4.62
CA LYS A 59 3.02 -1.47 3.39
C LYS A 59 2.92 -0.46 2.26
N LYS A 60 2.48 0.75 2.57
CA LYS A 60 2.40 1.83 1.59
C LYS A 60 3.79 2.18 1.05
N ASP A 61 4.79 2.26 1.92
CA ASP A 61 6.16 2.54 1.51
C ASP A 61 6.70 1.45 0.59
N ARG A 62 6.41 0.18 0.90
CA ARG A 62 6.83 -0.93 0.05
C ARG A 62 6.14 -0.90 -1.31
N MET A 63 4.84 -0.59 -1.33
CA MET A 63 4.09 -0.44 -2.58
C MET A 63 4.68 0.68 -3.43
N ALA A 64 5.02 1.80 -2.82
CA ALA A 64 5.65 2.93 -3.52
C ALA A 64 7.01 2.53 -4.10
N ALA A 65 7.79 1.73 -3.36
CA ALA A 65 9.07 1.23 -3.85
C ALA A 65 8.89 0.33 -5.07
N ILE A 66 7.90 -0.55 -5.04
CA ILE A 66 7.60 -1.45 -6.17
C ILE A 66 7.19 -0.64 -7.40
N ILE A 67 6.38 0.39 -7.22
CA ILE A 67 5.98 1.28 -8.32
C ILE A 67 7.20 1.97 -8.93
N ARG A 68 8.11 2.47 -8.10
CA ARG A 68 9.33 3.11 -8.58
C ARG A 68 10.22 2.15 -9.37
N GLU A 69 10.37 0.94 -8.87
CA GLU A 69 11.15 -0.10 -9.55
C GLU A 69 10.54 -0.44 -10.91
N HIS A 70 9.22 -0.58 -10.94
CA HIS A 70 8.49 -0.87 -12.17
C HIS A 70 8.63 0.26 -13.18
N ARG A 71 8.50 1.50 -12.73
CA ARG A 71 8.67 2.69 -13.58
C ARG A 71 10.08 2.76 -14.15
N ALA A 72 11.08 2.53 -13.32
CA ALA A 72 12.48 2.55 -13.76
C ALA A 72 12.73 1.49 -14.84
N ALA A 73 12.15 0.30 -14.68
CA ALA A 73 12.27 -0.78 -15.66
C ALA A 73 11.64 -0.38 -17.00
N LEU A 74 10.46 0.25 -16.96
CA LEU A 74 9.77 0.73 -18.16
C LEU A 74 10.56 1.83 -18.86
N GLU A 75 11.13 2.75 -18.10
CA GLU A 75 11.94 3.85 -18.64
C GLU A 75 13.20 3.32 -19.33
N GLN A 76 13.86 2.34 -18.71
CA GLN A 76 15.04 1.71 -19.32
C GLN A 76 14.69 1.01 -20.62
N THR A 77 13.56 0.30 -20.66
CA THR A 77 13.09 -0.36 -21.86
C THR A 77 12.79 0.65 -22.96
N GLY A 78 12.16 1.77 -22.61
CA GLY A 78 11.86 2.84 -23.54
C GLY A 78 13.12 3.51 -24.08
N THR A 79 14.16 3.65 -23.25
CA THR A 79 15.40 4.26 -23.64
C THR A 79 16.18 3.41 -24.63
N LEU A 80 16.10 2.09 -24.51
CA LEU A 80 16.78 1.15 -25.39
C LEU A 80 16.07 0.94 -26.71
N GLY A 81 14.82 1.29 -26.77
CA GLY A 81 14.04 1.22 -27.99
C GLY A 81 14.24 2.46 -28.86
#